data_8feb8b2cccbf38be86e0284481db7abc
#
_entry.id   8feb8b2cccbf38be86e0284481db7abc
#
_cell.length_a   1.000
_cell.length_b   1.000
_cell.length_c   1.000
_cell.angle_alpha   90.00
_cell.angle_beta   90.00
_cell.angle_gamma   90.00
#
_symmetry.space_group_name_H-M   'P 1'
#
loop_
_entity.id
_entity.type
_entity.pdbx_description
1 polymer ?
#
loop_
_entity_poly.entity_id
_entity_poly.type
_entity_poly.pdbx_seq_one_letter_code
_entity_poly.pdbx_strand_id
1 'polypeptide(L)'
;MPNAFVRKRCFVQMTGYEPVGPEHQHRRFIREMARFQKTWNVQGKVSPPQVSADGSVANWTIETWGANWRVSTDFHWFRWDDFVTADTAMSDWWRFPLGIAALLEFVLTGTVIRYFALAWRYGAFFSPR
;
A
#
# COMPACT_ATOMS: atom_id res chain seq x y z
N MET A 1 23.07 6.48 -27.00
CA MET A 1 22.43 7.28 -25.92
C MET A 1 23.05 6.87 -24.60
N PRO A 2 23.58 7.77 -23.77
CA PRO A 2 24.11 7.38 -22.48
C PRO A 2 23.01 6.80 -21.65
N ASN A 3 23.18 5.57 -21.15
CA ASN A 3 22.22 4.95 -20.22
C ASN A 3 22.19 5.79 -18.96
N ALA A 4 21.10 6.53 -18.76
CA ALA A 4 20.85 7.28 -17.54
C ALA A 4 20.59 6.30 -16.41
N PHE A 5 21.58 6.08 -15.55
CA PHE A 5 21.39 5.26 -14.35
C PHE A 5 20.56 6.03 -13.32
N VAL A 6 19.49 5.42 -12.84
CA VAL A 6 18.71 5.96 -11.72
C VAL A 6 19.57 5.85 -10.46
N ARG A 7 19.92 7.00 -9.85
CA ARG A 7 20.71 7.07 -8.61
C ARG A 7 19.86 7.36 -7.39
N LYS A 8 18.74 8.05 -7.57
CA LYS A 8 17.82 8.43 -6.51
C LYS A 8 16.39 8.09 -6.91
N ARG A 9 15.62 7.53 -5.96
CA ARG A 9 14.19 7.21 -6.12
C ARG A 9 13.41 7.78 -4.95
N CYS A 10 12.15 8.11 -5.20
CA CYS A 10 11.17 8.36 -4.17
C CYS A 10 10.09 7.28 -4.29
N PHE A 11 9.75 6.66 -3.19
CA PHE A 11 8.68 5.66 -3.14
C PHE A 11 7.66 6.10 -2.09
N VAL A 12 6.41 6.19 -2.51
CA VAL A 12 5.29 6.57 -1.65
C VAL A 12 4.37 5.36 -1.50
N GLN A 13 4.13 4.98 -0.25
CA GLN A 13 3.19 3.91 0.09
C GLN A 13 2.08 4.46 1.00
N MET A 14 0.85 4.20 0.64
CA MET A 14 -0.29 4.37 1.52
C MET A 14 -0.61 3.03 2.18
N THR A 15 -1.03 3.04 3.45
CA THR A 15 -1.51 1.82 4.10
C THR A 15 -2.75 1.29 3.41
N GLY A 16 -2.94 -0.02 3.49
CA GLY A 16 -4.23 -0.64 3.18
C GLY A 16 -5.24 -0.42 4.31
N TYR A 17 -6.33 -1.17 4.28
CA TYR A 17 -7.39 -1.12 5.30
C TYR A 17 -6.98 -1.75 6.65
N GLU A 18 -5.75 -2.24 6.76
CA GLU A 18 -5.20 -2.84 7.96
C GLU A 18 -4.56 -1.74 8.84
N PRO A 19 -4.99 -1.53 10.09
CA PRO A 19 -4.43 -0.52 10.98
C PRO A 19 -3.07 -0.99 11.53
N VAL A 20 -2.04 -0.82 10.74
CA VAL A 20 -0.66 -1.20 11.08
C VAL A 20 0.14 0.05 11.44
N GLY A 21 0.78 0.05 12.61
CA GLY A 21 1.64 1.16 13.02
C GLY A 21 2.95 1.25 12.21
N PRO A 22 3.58 2.44 12.17
CA PRO A 22 4.77 2.71 11.35
C PRO A 22 5.96 1.81 11.71
N GLU A 23 6.15 1.53 12.99
CA GLU A 23 7.24 0.65 13.44
C GLU A 23 7.05 -0.80 13.00
N HIS A 24 5.81 -1.29 13.00
CA HIS A 24 5.50 -2.63 12.51
C HIS A 24 5.76 -2.72 11.01
N GLN A 25 5.33 -1.72 10.25
CA GLN A 25 5.58 -1.64 8.80
C GLN A 25 7.07 -1.59 8.48
N HIS A 26 7.84 -0.79 9.23
CA HIS A 26 9.28 -0.73 9.06
C HIS A 26 9.98 -2.08 9.38
N ARG A 27 9.59 -2.77 10.47
CA ARG A 27 10.10 -4.12 10.77
C ARG A 27 9.77 -5.13 9.68
N ARG A 28 8.54 -5.08 9.14
CA ARG A 28 8.13 -5.91 8.01
C ARG A 28 9.00 -5.62 6.78
N PHE A 29 9.23 -4.33 6.50
CA PHE A 29 10.08 -3.90 5.40
C PHE A 29 11.52 -4.43 5.52
N ILE A 30 12.14 -4.32 6.70
CA ILE A 30 13.50 -4.85 6.96
C ILE A 30 13.55 -6.35 6.68
N ARG A 31 12.55 -7.11 7.12
CA ARG A 31 12.49 -8.56 6.90
C ARG A 31 12.38 -8.91 5.41
N GLU A 32 11.55 -8.20 4.66
CA GLU A 32 11.40 -8.41 3.22
C GLU A 32 12.67 -7.96 2.46
N MET A 33 13.31 -6.89 2.92
CA MET A 33 14.59 -6.44 2.35
C MET A 33 15.70 -7.49 2.54
N ALA A 34 15.77 -8.14 3.70
CA ALA A 34 16.72 -9.22 3.93
C ALA A 34 16.49 -10.42 2.99
N ARG A 35 15.22 -10.75 2.72
CA ARG A 35 14.86 -11.78 1.72
C ARG A 35 15.27 -11.36 0.31
N PHE A 36 14.98 -10.12 -0.07
CA PHE A 36 15.36 -9.56 -1.35
C PHE A 36 16.87 -9.62 -1.58
N GLN A 37 17.66 -9.19 -0.60
CA GLN A 37 19.12 -9.24 -0.62
C GLN A 37 19.64 -10.66 -0.88
N LYS A 38 19.07 -11.64 -0.17
CA LYS A 38 19.44 -13.06 -0.33
C LYS A 38 19.09 -13.60 -1.72
N THR A 39 17.90 -13.26 -2.23
CA THR A 39 17.40 -13.78 -3.50
C THR A 39 18.15 -13.20 -4.70
N TRP A 40 18.45 -11.91 -4.66
CA TRP A 40 19.03 -11.20 -5.79
C TRP A 40 20.53 -10.91 -5.64
N ASN A 41 21.15 -11.39 -4.57
CA ASN A 41 22.58 -11.14 -4.25
C ASN A 41 22.94 -9.64 -4.29
N VAL A 42 22.06 -8.80 -3.72
CA VAL A 42 22.20 -7.35 -3.65
C VAL A 42 22.51 -6.94 -2.23
N GLN A 43 23.36 -5.94 -2.07
CA GLN A 43 23.63 -5.33 -0.77
C GLN A 43 22.63 -4.19 -0.51
N GLY A 44 22.23 -3.98 0.75
CA GLY A 44 21.37 -2.87 1.08
C GLY A 44 21.33 -2.57 2.57
N LYS A 45 21.02 -1.32 2.88
CA LYS A 45 20.86 -0.79 4.25
C LYS A 45 19.58 0.02 4.33
N VAL A 46 18.85 -0.13 5.41
CA VAL A 46 17.64 0.64 5.72
C VAL A 46 17.92 1.51 6.93
N SER A 47 17.61 2.80 6.85
CA SER A 47 17.74 3.71 8.00
C SER A 47 16.63 3.47 9.03
N PRO A 48 16.81 3.91 10.28
CA PRO A 48 15.72 4.00 11.24
C PRO A 48 14.55 4.83 10.70
N PRO A 49 13.29 4.53 11.08
CA PRO A 49 12.14 5.30 10.68
C PRO A 49 12.11 6.65 11.39
N GLN A 50 11.80 7.71 10.67
CA GLN A 50 11.45 9.02 11.21
C GLN A 50 9.94 9.13 11.16
N VAL A 51 9.30 9.17 12.31
CA VAL A 51 7.83 9.19 12.43
C VAL A 51 7.40 10.59 12.80
N SER A 52 6.36 11.13 12.15
CA SER A 52 5.73 12.39 12.50
C SER A 52 5.12 12.34 13.90
N ALA A 53 4.94 13.51 14.55
CA ALA A 53 4.44 13.59 15.92
C ALA A 53 3.05 12.97 16.11
N ASP A 54 2.23 12.99 15.07
CA ASP A 54 0.87 12.41 15.01
C ASP A 54 0.85 10.94 14.55
N GLY A 55 2.01 10.40 14.16
CA GLY A 55 2.13 9.03 13.64
C GLY A 55 1.53 8.81 12.25
N SER A 56 1.09 9.87 11.56
CA SER A 56 0.44 9.77 10.24
C SER A 56 1.42 9.52 9.10
N VAL A 57 2.66 9.94 9.26
CA VAL A 57 3.71 9.81 8.25
C VAL A 57 4.95 9.18 8.86
N ALA A 58 5.54 8.25 8.16
CA ALA A 58 6.86 7.72 8.49
C ALA A 58 7.76 7.71 7.26
N ASN A 59 9.00 8.09 7.44
CA ASN A 59 9.98 8.16 6.38
C ASN A 59 11.23 7.38 6.75
N TRP A 60 11.81 6.67 5.80
CA TRP A 60 13.14 6.08 5.93
C TRP A 60 13.85 6.02 4.59
N THR A 61 15.16 5.96 4.62
CA THR A 61 15.99 5.85 3.42
C THR A 61 16.49 4.43 3.25
N ILE A 62 16.46 3.95 2.04
CA ILE A 62 16.95 2.64 1.64
C ILE A 62 18.11 2.86 0.68
N GLU A 63 19.28 2.39 1.05
CA GLU A 63 20.42 2.34 0.16
C GLU A 63 20.60 0.92 -0.36
N THR A 64 20.69 0.76 -1.68
CA THR A 64 20.97 -0.52 -2.31
C THR A 64 22.15 -0.37 -3.26
N TRP A 65 23.01 -1.37 -3.31
CA TRP A 65 24.17 -1.36 -4.18
C TRP A 65 24.58 -2.74 -4.65
N GLY A 66 25.22 -2.77 -5.80
CA GLY A 66 25.86 -3.93 -6.39
C GLY A 66 27.30 -3.58 -6.79
N ALA A 67 27.90 -4.40 -7.62
CA ALA A 67 29.31 -4.25 -8.02
C ALA A 67 29.63 -2.90 -8.68
N ASN A 68 28.69 -2.34 -9.47
CA ASN A 68 28.91 -1.14 -10.30
C ASN A 68 27.76 -0.13 -10.23
N TRP A 69 26.84 -0.27 -9.28
CA TRP A 69 25.69 0.63 -9.12
C TRP A 69 25.36 0.88 -7.65
N ARG A 70 24.80 2.05 -7.36
CA ARG A 70 24.24 2.42 -6.07
C ARG A 70 22.98 3.25 -6.27
N VAL A 71 21.94 2.94 -5.53
CA VAL A 71 20.67 3.66 -5.57
C VAL A 71 20.24 4.00 -4.15
N SER A 72 19.89 5.27 -3.94
CA SER A 72 19.23 5.74 -2.73
C SER A 72 17.74 5.89 -3.00
N THR A 73 16.91 5.35 -2.12
CA THR A 73 15.46 5.43 -2.22
C THR A 73 14.90 6.09 -0.94
N ASP A 74 14.27 7.24 -1.09
CA ASP A 74 13.51 7.86 -0.02
C ASP A 74 12.13 7.22 0.00
N PHE A 75 11.81 6.54 1.10
CA PHE A 75 10.56 5.84 1.30
C PHE A 75 9.66 6.67 2.22
N HIS A 76 8.46 6.98 1.73
CA HIS A 76 7.43 7.71 2.45
C HIS A 76 6.23 6.80 2.66
N TRP A 77 5.89 6.58 3.92
CA TRP A 77 4.74 5.80 4.32
C TRP A 77 3.69 6.72 4.93
N PHE A 78 2.47 6.64 4.42
CA PHE A 78 1.33 7.43 4.87
C PHE A 78 0.29 6.53 5.50
N ARG A 79 -0.12 6.91 6.67
CA ARG A 79 -1.23 6.31 7.41
C ARG A 79 -2.51 7.07 7.08
N TRP A 80 -3.56 6.36 6.76
CA TRP A 80 -4.89 6.94 6.52
C TRP A 80 -5.98 6.21 7.29
N ASP A 81 -5.59 5.41 8.26
CA ASP A 81 -6.48 4.57 9.07
C ASP A 81 -7.33 5.38 10.07
N ASP A 82 -7.19 6.70 10.15
CA ASP A 82 -8.14 7.55 10.88
C ASP A 82 -9.56 7.34 10.35
N PHE A 83 -9.72 7.27 9.03
CA PHE A 83 -11.00 6.94 8.39
C PHE A 83 -11.43 5.49 8.69
N VAL A 84 -10.49 4.56 8.66
CA VAL A 84 -10.74 3.14 8.97
C VAL A 84 -11.12 2.98 10.42
N THR A 85 -10.42 3.67 11.34
CA THR A 85 -10.70 3.63 12.77
C THR A 85 -12.06 4.24 13.08
N ALA A 86 -12.40 5.37 12.45
CA ALA A 86 -13.71 5.98 12.56
C ALA A 86 -14.82 5.04 12.02
N ASP A 87 -14.58 4.41 10.88
CA ASP A 87 -15.51 3.45 10.29
C ASP A 87 -15.64 2.19 11.15
N THR A 88 -14.55 1.64 11.68
CA THR A 88 -14.59 0.46 12.56
C THR A 88 -15.19 0.74 13.93
N ALA A 89 -15.14 1.96 14.43
CA ALA A 89 -15.80 2.38 15.67
C ALA A 89 -17.31 2.57 15.49
N MET A 90 -17.79 2.66 14.25
CA MET A 90 -19.23 2.79 13.97
C MET A 90 -19.94 1.48 14.29
N SER A 91 -21.09 1.55 14.97
CA SER A 91 -21.93 0.39 15.25
C SER A 91 -22.38 -0.30 13.95
N ASP A 92 -22.38 -1.64 13.94
CA ASP A 92 -22.81 -2.46 12.78
C ASP A 92 -24.22 -2.12 12.32
N TRP A 93 -25.08 -1.65 13.25
CA TRP A 93 -26.44 -1.21 12.96
C TRP A 93 -26.50 0.00 12.02
N TRP A 94 -25.50 0.88 12.06
CA TRP A 94 -25.38 2.01 11.14
C TRP A 94 -24.61 1.66 9.86
N ARG A 95 -23.70 0.72 9.93
CA ARG A 95 -22.92 0.27 8.77
C ARG A 95 -23.78 -0.42 7.72
N PHE A 96 -24.75 -1.21 8.18
CA PHE A 96 -25.62 -1.95 7.28
C PHE A 96 -26.43 -1.05 6.32
N PRO A 97 -27.19 -0.04 6.80
CA PRO A 97 -27.92 0.85 5.91
C PRO A 97 -27.01 1.71 5.02
N LEU A 98 -25.82 2.13 5.52
CA LEU A 98 -24.84 2.84 4.72
C LEU A 98 -24.27 1.96 3.60
N GLY A 99 -24.00 0.70 3.88
CA GLY A 99 -23.57 -0.27 2.87
C GLY A 99 -24.63 -0.50 1.78
N ILE A 100 -25.90 -0.58 2.16
CA ILE A 100 -27.00 -0.68 1.21
C ILE A 100 -27.10 0.60 0.37
N ALA A 101 -26.98 1.78 0.98
CA ALA A 101 -27.02 3.05 0.26
C ALA A 101 -25.89 3.15 -0.77
N ALA A 102 -24.66 2.78 -0.40
CA ALA A 102 -23.53 2.73 -1.30
C ALA A 102 -23.75 1.73 -2.45
N LEU A 103 -24.30 0.55 -2.15
CA LEU A 103 -24.64 -0.44 -3.17
C LEU A 103 -25.68 0.11 -4.16
N LEU A 104 -26.72 0.76 -3.67
CA LEU A 104 -27.74 1.39 -4.51
C LEU A 104 -27.13 2.49 -5.38
N GLU A 105 -26.25 3.31 -4.83
CA GLU A 105 -25.51 4.32 -5.59
C GLU A 105 -24.70 3.68 -6.73
N PHE A 106 -23.95 2.62 -6.46
CA PHE A 106 -23.20 1.90 -7.49
C PHE A 106 -24.09 1.32 -8.59
N VAL A 107 -25.29 0.83 -8.24
CA VAL A 107 -26.25 0.32 -9.22
C VAL A 107 -26.85 1.47 -10.02
N LEU A 108 -27.32 2.53 -9.36
CA LEU A 108 -27.99 3.68 -10.01
C LEU A 108 -27.03 4.47 -10.92
N THR A 109 -25.78 4.60 -10.52
CA THR A 109 -24.74 5.24 -11.37
C THR A 109 -24.27 4.37 -12.53
N GLY A 110 -24.75 3.12 -12.61
CA GLY A 110 -24.32 2.16 -13.62
C GLY A 110 -22.87 1.69 -13.45
N THR A 111 -22.24 1.99 -12.32
CA THR A 111 -20.84 1.61 -12.05
C THR A 111 -20.68 0.09 -12.04
N VAL A 112 -21.63 -0.64 -11.44
CA VAL A 112 -21.65 -2.11 -11.43
C VAL A 112 -21.71 -2.67 -12.84
N ILE A 113 -22.59 -2.11 -13.68
CA ILE A 113 -22.77 -2.55 -15.08
C ILE A 113 -21.48 -2.30 -15.87
N ARG A 114 -20.88 -1.11 -15.72
CA ARG A 114 -19.61 -0.76 -16.37
C ARG A 114 -18.47 -1.66 -15.94
N TYR A 115 -18.39 -1.98 -14.64
CA TYR A 115 -17.39 -2.89 -14.12
C TYR A 115 -17.53 -4.28 -14.73
N PHE A 116 -18.72 -4.86 -14.75
CA PHE A 116 -18.95 -6.16 -15.36
C PHE A 116 -18.77 -6.17 -16.88
N ALA A 117 -19.06 -5.08 -17.56
CA ALA A 117 -18.82 -4.95 -19.00
C ALA A 117 -17.32 -4.94 -19.34
N LEU A 118 -16.50 -4.27 -18.51
CA LEU A 118 -15.05 -4.22 -18.69
C LEU A 118 -14.34 -5.49 -18.21
N ALA A 119 -14.86 -6.13 -17.18
CA ALA A 119 -14.25 -7.26 -16.50
C ALA A 119 -15.21 -8.45 -16.40
N TRP A 120 -15.93 -8.76 -17.49
CA TRP A 120 -16.92 -9.85 -17.52
C TRP A 120 -16.37 -11.20 -17.06
N ARG A 121 -15.05 -11.42 -17.22
CA ARG A 121 -14.36 -12.61 -16.72
C ARG A 121 -14.45 -12.80 -15.22
N TYR A 122 -14.55 -11.70 -14.45
CA TYR A 122 -14.76 -11.77 -13.00
C TYR A 122 -16.19 -12.20 -12.65
N GLY A 123 -17.19 -11.85 -13.47
CA GLY A 123 -18.56 -12.33 -13.32
C GLY A 123 -18.71 -13.86 -13.47
N ALA A 124 -17.85 -14.48 -14.27
CA ALA A 124 -17.85 -15.92 -14.48
C ALA A 124 -17.40 -16.72 -13.22
N PHE A 125 -16.65 -16.10 -12.30
CA PHE A 125 -16.27 -16.74 -11.04
C PHE A 125 -17.42 -16.81 -10.02
N PHE A 126 -18.44 -15.97 -10.16
CA PHE A 126 -19.62 -15.95 -9.31
C PHE A 126 -20.81 -16.73 -9.89
N SER A 127 -20.67 -17.30 -11.08
CA SER A 127 -21.71 -18.19 -11.63
C SER A 127 -21.58 -19.57 -10.97
N PRO A 128 -22.57 -20.00 -10.17
CA PRO A 128 -22.59 -21.36 -9.66
C PRO A 128 -22.66 -22.35 -10.86
N ARG A 129 -21.74 -23.28 -10.87
CA ARG A 129 -21.80 -24.44 -11.77
C ARG A 129 -22.88 -25.39 -11.30
#